data_e0f3472daa95d23e0c0f32e8ecd40960
#
_entry.id   e0f3472daa95d23e0c0f32e8ecd40960
#
_cell.length_a   1.000
_cell.length_b   1.000
_cell.length_c   1.000
_cell.angle_alpha   90.00
_cell.angle_beta   90.00
_cell.angle_gamma   90.00
#
_symmetry.space_group_name_H-M   'P 1'
#
loop_
_entity.id
_entity.type
_entity.pdbx_description
1 polymer ?
#
loop_
_entity_poly.entity_id
_entity_poly.type
_entity_poly.pdbx_seq_one_letter_code
_entity_poly.pdbx_strand_id
1 'polypeptide(L)'
;MLTQSSFIILLNIRTATVADAALLTDLSIVTMREAFGPPHNPVELVEEYTESAFSVAQMTAELSDPRSVFFLLEQNGLAIGYAKMRWTKPPRQLPAVYRRTGAVVEIQRIYLLAAYTGQGQGRLAMDHCLAWARQGSYRAVWLGVWERNERALTFYRKAGFERVGFHYFMFGSERQRDYWMLKPLNEPE
;
A
#
# COMPACT_ATOMS: atom_id res chain seq x y z
N MET A 1 -28.08 35.09 6.31
CA MET A 1 -26.66 34.71 6.34
C MET A 1 -26.60 33.26 6.84
N LEU A 2 -26.43 32.32 5.95
CA LEU A 2 -26.25 30.92 6.30
C LEU A 2 -24.75 30.74 6.65
N THR A 3 -24.48 30.46 7.91
CA THR A 3 -23.14 30.11 8.38
C THR A 3 -22.72 28.81 7.71
N GLN A 4 -21.72 28.86 6.83
CA GLN A 4 -21.03 27.67 6.34
C GLN A 4 -20.38 27.00 7.55
N SER A 5 -20.99 25.92 8.07
CA SER A 5 -20.32 25.00 8.98
C SER A 5 -19.15 24.38 8.24
N SER A 6 -17.95 24.82 8.55
CA SER A 6 -16.72 24.13 8.12
C SER A 6 -16.72 22.76 8.76
N PHE A 7 -17.11 21.73 8.01
CA PHE A 7 -16.92 20.36 8.44
C PHE A 7 -15.43 20.11 8.56
N ILE A 8 -14.95 19.96 9.79
CA ILE A 8 -13.58 19.51 10.03
C ILE A 8 -13.53 18.07 9.52
N ILE A 9 -12.80 17.86 8.42
CA ILE A 9 -12.53 16.52 7.90
C ILE A 9 -11.53 15.90 8.88
N LEU A 10 -12.01 15.00 9.74
CA LEU A 10 -11.16 14.28 10.67
C LEU A 10 -10.66 13.01 9.99
N LEU A 11 -9.41 13.04 9.51
CA LEU A 11 -8.70 11.84 9.07
C LEU A 11 -8.00 11.22 10.26
N ASN A 12 -8.25 9.96 10.51
CA ASN A 12 -7.56 9.14 11.51
C ASN A 12 -6.79 8.01 10.81
N ILE A 13 -5.57 7.75 11.23
CA ILE A 13 -4.79 6.59 10.80
C ILE A 13 -4.42 5.81 12.05
N ARG A 14 -4.92 4.58 12.14
CA ARG A 14 -4.65 3.69 13.27
C ARG A 14 -4.06 2.35 12.82
N THR A 15 -3.34 1.71 13.70
CA THR A 15 -2.96 0.31 13.50
C THR A 15 -4.22 -0.57 13.53
N ALA A 16 -4.36 -1.44 12.53
CA ALA A 16 -5.42 -2.42 12.48
C ALA A 16 -5.09 -3.64 13.35
N THR A 17 -6.14 -4.29 13.80
CA THR A 17 -6.09 -5.51 14.63
C THR A 17 -6.82 -6.67 13.93
N VAL A 18 -6.74 -7.87 14.48
CA VAL A 18 -7.48 -9.04 13.98
C VAL A 18 -8.99 -8.79 13.90
N ALA A 19 -9.55 -7.93 14.76
CA ALA A 19 -10.95 -7.55 14.71
C ALA A 19 -11.35 -6.82 13.42
N ASP A 20 -10.36 -6.21 12.72
CA ASP A 20 -10.58 -5.51 11.46
C ASP A 20 -10.51 -6.43 10.22
N ALA A 21 -10.34 -7.75 10.39
CA ALA A 21 -10.07 -8.66 9.28
C ALA A 21 -11.17 -8.65 8.21
N ALA A 22 -12.45 -8.68 8.60
CA ALA A 22 -13.55 -8.63 7.66
C ALA A 22 -13.59 -7.29 6.90
N LEU A 23 -13.47 -6.18 7.61
CA LEU A 23 -13.43 -4.84 7.02
C LEU A 23 -12.27 -4.67 6.04
N LEU A 24 -11.08 -5.12 6.41
CA LEU A 24 -9.90 -5.06 5.53
C LEU A 24 -10.03 -5.99 4.32
N THR A 25 -10.70 -7.14 4.46
CA THR A 25 -10.99 -8.01 3.32
C THR A 25 -11.87 -7.30 2.31
N ASP A 26 -13.01 -6.75 2.74
CA ASP A 26 -13.94 -6.03 1.86
C ASP A 26 -13.27 -4.81 1.21
N LEU A 27 -12.55 -4.03 2.01
CA LEU A 27 -11.81 -2.86 1.52
C LEU A 27 -10.72 -3.23 0.51
N SER A 28 -10.03 -4.36 0.71
CA SER A 28 -9.03 -4.86 -0.22
C SER A 28 -9.64 -5.26 -1.56
N ILE A 29 -10.77 -5.98 -1.54
CA ILE A 29 -11.48 -6.38 -2.76
C ILE A 29 -11.97 -5.16 -3.53
N VAL A 30 -12.64 -4.21 -2.85
CA VAL A 30 -13.16 -3.01 -3.51
C VAL A 30 -12.03 -2.17 -4.12
N THR A 31 -11.00 -1.87 -3.34
CA THR A 31 -9.88 -1.04 -3.83
C THR A 31 -9.08 -1.72 -4.95
N MET A 32 -8.99 -3.06 -4.94
CA MET A 32 -8.36 -3.82 -6.03
C MET A 32 -9.16 -3.71 -7.32
N ARG A 33 -10.47 -3.89 -7.26
CA ARG A 33 -11.38 -3.70 -8.41
C ARG A 33 -11.30 -2.30 -8.99
N GLU A 34 -11.27 -1.27 -8.12
CA GLU A 34 -11.17 0.13 -8.53
C GLU A 34 -9.81 0.48 -9.15
N ALA A 35 -8.72 -0.11 -8.64
CA ALA A 35 -7.36 0.21 -9.08
C ALA A 35 -6.92 -0.56 -10.33
N PHE A 36 -7.40 -1.79 -10.52
CA PHE A 36 -6.92 -2.70 -11.55
C PHE A 36 -7.99 -3.17 -12.52
N GLY A 37 -9.27 -2.88 -12.27
CA GLY A 37 -10.37 -3.23 -13.17
C GLY A 37 -10.34 -2.48 -14.50
N PRO A 38 -11.39 -2.59 -15.30
CA PRO A 38 -11.47 -1.92 -16.59
C PRO A 38 -11.20 -0.41 -16.49
N PRO A 39 -10.52 0.20 -17.46
CA PRO A 39 -10.05 -0.40 -18.72
C PRO A 39 -8.67 -1.10 -18.63
N HIS A 40 -8.09 -1.26 -17.45
CA HIS A 40 -6.72 -1.76 -17.28
C HIS A 40 -6.62 -3.28 -17.44
N ASN A 41 -7.51 -4.00 -16.80
CA ASN A 41 -7.61 -5.47 -16.90
C ASN A 41 -9.07 -5.88 -17.09
N PRO A 42 -9.33 -7.07 -17.71
CA PRO A 42 -10.65 -7.69 -17.74
C PRO A 42 -11.20 -7.94 -16.32
N VAL A 43 -12.51 -7.87 -16.16
CA VAL A 43 -13.17 -8.08 -14.85
C VAL A 43 -12.84 -9.47 -14.32
N GLU A 44 -12.88 -10.49 -15.17
CA GLU A 44 -12.64 -11.89 -14.84
C GLU A 44 -11.26 -12.09 -14.22
N LEU A 45 -10.25 -11.42 -14.75
CA LEU A 45 -8.87 -11.52 -14.25
C LEU A 45 -8.73 -10.88 -12.84
N VAL A 46 -9.45 -9.76 -12.62
CA VAL A 46 -9.46 -9.09 -11.32
C VAL A 46 -10.19 -9.93 -10.27
N GLU A 47 -11.31 -10.55 -10.65
CA GLU A 47 -12.06 -11.45 -9.76
C GLU A 47 -11.22 -12.69 -9.41
N GLU A 48 -10.59 -13.36 -10.40
CA GLU A 48 -9.69 -14.48 -10.17
C GLU A 48 -8.59 -14.12 -9.13
N TYR A 49 -7.98 -12.93 -9.28
CA TYR A 49 -6.98 -12.46 -8.34
C TYR A 49 -7.58 -12.20 -6.96
N THR A 50 -8.70 -11.47 -6.86
CA THR A 50 -9.30 -11.10 -5.59
C THR A 50 -9.80 -12.30 -4.80
N GLU A 51 -10.39 -13.29 -5.45
CA GLU A 51 -10.84 -14.55 -4.84
C GLU A 51 -9.66 -15.35 -4.25
N SER A 52 -8.52 -15.35 -4.94
CA SER A 52 -7.33 -16.07 -4.49
C SER A 52 -6.54 -15.32 -3.41
N ALA A 53 -6.55 -13.98 -3.45
CA ALA A 53 -5.70 -13.13 -2.61
C ALA A 53 -6.37 -12.65 -1.33
N PHE A 54 -7.72 -12.58 -1.29
CA PHE A 54 -8.44 -11.96 -0.18
C PHE A 54 -9.56 -12.87 0.36
N SER A 55 -9.38 -13.29 1.59
CA SER A 55 -10.42 -13.90 2.42
C SER A 55 -10.27 -13.44 3.86
N VAL A 56 -11.34 -13.51 4.65
CA VAL A 56 -11.26 -13.16 6.08
C VAL A 56 -10.24 -14.02 6.81
N ALA A 57 -10.17 -15.31 6.48
CA ALA A 57 -9.20 -16.23 7.08
C ALA A 57 -7.75 -15.83 6.75
N GLN A 58 -7.48 -15.48 5.49
CA GLN A 58 -6.15 -15.02 5.07
C GLN A 58 -5.82 -13.66 5.69
N MET A 59 -6.75 -12.71 5.71
CA MET A 59 -6.55 -11.41 6.34
C MET A 59 -6.28 -11.54 7.85
N THR A 60 -6.98 -12.44 8.53
CA THR A 60 -6.74 -12.78 9.94
C THR A 60 -5.32 -13.30 10.15
N ALA A 61 -4.87 -14.21 9.27
CA ALA A 61 -3.51 -14.73 9.34
C ALA A 61 -2.46 -13.64 9.07
N GLU A 62 -2.69 -12.77 8.09
CA GLU A 62 -1.79 -11.65 7.77
C GLU A 62 -1.72 -10.61 8.91
N LEU A 63 -2.84 -10.31 9.57
CA LEU A 63 -2.90 -9.41 10.74
C LEU A 63 -2.22 -10.01 11.98
N SER A 64 -2.19 -11.33 12.06
CA SER A 64 -1.52 -12.06 13.15
C SER A 64 -0.04 -12.31 12.89
N ASP A 65 0.45 -12.07 11.66
CA ASP A 65 1.86 -12.26 11.31
C ASP A 65 2.71 -11.12 11.91
N PRO A 66 3.64 -11.40 12.85
CA PRO A 66 4.48 -10.37 13.46
C PRO A 66 5.41 -9.68 12.45
N ARG A 67 5.52 -10.21 11.23
CA ARG A 67 6.30 -9.59 10.14
C ARG A 67 5.48 -8.59 9.32
N SER A 68 4.28 -8.26 9.71
CA SER A 68 3.48 -7.25 9.04
C SER A 68 2.74 -6.34 10.01
N VAL A 69 2.46 -5.13 9.57
CA VAL A 69 1.57 -4.19 10.25
C VAL A 69 0.66 -3.56 9.23
N PHE A 70 -0.61 -3.40 9.61
CA PHE A 70 -1.61 -2.74 8.81
C PHE A 70 -2.00 -1.41 9.44
N PHE A 71 -2.17 -0.40 8.62
CA PHE A 71 -2.73 0.89 9.00
C PHE A 71 -4.07 1.07 8.29
N LEU A 72 -5.11 1.34 9.05
CA LEU A 72 -6.44 1.65 8.55
C LEU A 72 -6.61 3.17 8.52
N LEU A 73 -7.06 3.68 7.38
CA LEU A 73 -7.37 5.09 7.20
C LEU A 73 -8.87 5.27 7.35
N GLU A 74 -9.26 6.13 8.28
CA GLU A 74 -10.66 6.42 8.58
C GLU A 74 -10.94 7.92 8.44
N GLN A 75 -12.00 8.26 7.73
CA GLN A 75 -12.47 9.63 7.60
C GLN A 75 -13.91 9.71 8.09
N ASN A 76 -14.14 10.55 9.11
CA ASN A 76 -15.46 10.68 9.74
C ASN A 76 -16.06 9.34 10.19
N GLY A 77 -15.22 8.43 10.71
CA GLY A 77 -15.63 7.10 11.16
C GLY A 77 -15.80 6.04 10.06
N LEU A 78 -15.59 6.39 8.81
CA LEU A 78 -15.64 5.44 7.69
C LEU A 78 -14.22 5.02 7.28
N ALA A 79 -13.99 3.73 7.10
CA ALA A 79 -12.76 3.22 6.51
C ALA A 79 -12.69 3.59 5.03
N ILE A 80 -11.68 4.37 4.66
CA ILE A 80 -11.51 4.91 3.30
C ILE A 80 -10.31 4.32 2.56
N GLY A 81 -9.46 3.58 3.26
CA GLY A 81 -8.26 2.99 2.70
C GLY A 81 -7.42 2.29 3.75
N TYR A 82 -6.33 1.69 3.30
CA TYR A 82 -5.40 1.00 4.19
C TYR A 82 -3.99 0.96 3.60
N ALA A 83 -3.01 0.73 4.46
CA ALA A 83 -1.64 0.39 4.06
C ALA A 83 -1.16 -0.86 4.80
N LYS A 84 -0.30 -1.66 4.16
CA LYS A 84 0.38 -2.80 4.76
C LYS A 84 1.88 -2.64 4.60
N MET A 85 2.57 -2.60 5.73
CA MET A 85 4.03 -2.71 5.80
C MET A 85 4.41 -4.16 6.10
N ARG A 86 5.49 -4.64 5.51
CA ARG A 86 5.92 -6.03 5.69
C ARG A 86 7.44 -6.18 5.71
N TRP A 87 7.91 -7.04 6.60
CA TRP A 87 9.31 -7.48 6.66
C TRP A 87 9.50 -8.70 5.78
N THR A 88 10.08 -8.48 4.61
CA THR A 88 10.40 -9.54 3.66
C THR A 88 11.86 -9.47 3.27
N LYS A 89 12.36 -10.55 2.68
CA LYS A 89 13.69 -10.52 2.08
C LYS A 89 13.69 -9.52 0.93
N PRO A 90 14.57 -8.50 0.95
CA PRO A 90 14.61 -7.49 -0.10
C PRO A 90 15.00 -8.11 -1.44
N PRO A 91 14.47 -7.58 -2.56
CA PRO A 91 14.84 -8.00 -3.90
C PRO A 91 16.35 -7.87 -4.17
N ARG A 92 16.88 -8.79 -4.97
CA ARG A 92 18.32 -8.74 -5.35
C ARG A 92 18.69 -7.51 -6.16
N GLN A 93 17.74 -6.85 -6.79
CA GLN A 93 17.91 -5.63 -7.58
C GLN A 93 18.10 -4.38 -6.72
N LEU A 94 17.74 -4.42 -5.44
CA LEU A 94 18.07 -3.31 -4.54
C LEU A 94 19.60 -3.13 -4.43
N PRO A 95 20.09 -1.90 -4.25
CA PRO A 95 21.51 -1.65 -3.99
C PRO A 95 22.03 -2.49 -2.82
N ALA A 96 23.26 -2.97 -2.90
CA ALA A 96 23.83 -3.92 -1.95
C ALA A 96 23.71 -3.47 -0.48
N VAL A 97 23.82 -2.16 -0.24
CA VAL A 97 23.70 -1.53 1.08
C VAL A 97 22.33 -1.73 1.74
N TYR A 98 21.28 -1.99 0.95
CA TYR A 98 19.90 -2.20 1.43
C TYR A 98 19.47 -3.67 1.43
N ARG A 99 20.34 -4.60 0.99
CA ARG A 99 19.97 -6.03 0.90
C ARG A 99 20.10 -6.81 2.22
N ARG A 100 20.58 -6.17 3.30
CA ARG A 100 20.63 -6.82 4.62
C ARG A 100 19.22 -6.94 5.19
N THR A 101 18.86 -8.13 5.63
CA THR A 101 17.60 -8.38 6.34
C THR A 101 17.49 -7.46 7.54
N GLY A 102 16.31 -6.85 7.74
CA GLY A 102 16.03 -5.91 8.82
C GLY A 102 16.46 -4.46 8.55
N ALA A 103 17.23 -4.20 7.47
CA ALA A 103 17.63 -2.83 7.13
C ALA A 103 16.55 -2.06 6.35
N VAL A 104 15.62 -2.75 5.72
CA VAL A 104 14.56 -2.18 4.88
C VAL A 104 13.22 -2.83 5.15
N VAL A 105 12.16 -2.11 4.82
CA VAL A 105 10.78 -2.58 4.95
C VAL A 105 10.02 -2.34 3.65
N GLU A 106 9.08 -3.22 3.34
CA GLU A 106 8.21 -3.14 2.17
C GLU A 106 6.91 -2.41 2.49
N ILE A 107 6.48 -1.49 1.64
CA ILE A 107 5.07 -1.14 1.51
C ILE A 107 4.45 -2.15 0.53
N GLN A 108 3.82 -3.19 1.09
CA GLN A 108 3.22 -4.23 0.26
C GLN A 108 1.89 -3.79 -0.36
N ARG A 109 1.12 -2.98 0.38
CA ARG A 109 -0.17 -2.44 -0.06
C ARG A 109 -0.33 -1.01 0.44
N ILE A 110 -0.88 -0.14 -0.39
CA ILE A 110 -1.35 1.20 -0.02
C ILE A 110 -2.47 1.57 -0.98
N TYR A 111 -3.70 1.53 -0.50
CA TYR A 111 -4.90 1.71 -1.30
C TYR A 111 -5.88 2.64 -0.62
N LEU A 112 -6.59 3.41 -1.44
CA LEU A 112 -7.72 4.24 -1.06
C LEU A 112 -8.89 3.91 -1.97
N LEU A 113 -10.10 3.99 -1.45
CA LEU A 113 -11.31 4.01 -2.25
C LEU A 113 -11.22 5.16 -3.28
N ALA A 114 -11.67 4.92 -4.51
CA ALA A 114 -11.57 5.88 -5.62
C ALA A 114 -12.16 7.25 -5.28
N ALA A 115 -13.27 7.27 -4.56
CA ALA A 115 -13.94 8.50 -4.10
C ALA A 115 -13.08 9.41 -3.20
N TYR A 116 -12.05 8.85 -2.56
CA TYR A 116 -11.15 9.58 -1.65
C TYR A 116 -9.77 9.83 -2.23
N THR A 117 -9.55 9.49 -3.49
CA THR A 117 -8.29 9.74 -4.17
C THR A 117 -8.19 11.18 -4.68
N GLY A 118 -6.97 11.70 -4.83
CA GLY A 118 -6.72 13.07 -5.34
C GLY A 118 -6.98 14.20 -4.35
N GLN A 119 -7.37 13.90 -3.12
CA GLN A 119 -7.71 14.88 -2.08
C GLN A 119 -6.63 14.97 -0.96
N GLY A 120 -5.44 14.42 -1.18
CA GLY A 120 -4.33 14.46 -0.22
C GLY A 120 -4.22 13.26 0.72
N GLN A 121 -5.28 12.44 0.89
CA GLN A 121 -5.28 11.31 1.84
C GLN A 121 -4.20 10.27 1.54
N GLY A 122 -3.93 10.01 0.25
CA GLY A 122 -2.84 9.11 -0.15
C GLY A 122 -1.46 9.62 0.29
N ARG A 123 -1.25 10.94 0.27
CA ARG A 123 -0.02 11.54 0.77
C ARG A 123 0.11 11.37 2.28
N LEU A 124 -0.97 11.58 3.02
CA LEU A 124 -0.99 11.38 4.47
C LEU A 124 -0.71 9.91 4.84
N ALA A 125 -1.30 8.95 4.10
CA ALA A 125 -1.00 7.54 4.27
C ALA A 125 0.48 7.21 4.03
N MET A 126 1.05 7.74 2.95
CA MET A 126 2.47 7.56 2.62
C MET A 126 3.36 8.16 3.70
N ASP A 127 3.09 9.40 4.12
CA ASP A 127 3.87 10.09 5.14
C ASP A 127 3.80 9.34 6.48
N HIS A 128 2.65 8.75 6.83
CA HIS A 128 2.50 7.89 8.01
C HIS A 128 3.38 6.63 7.90
N CYS A 129 3.35 5.92 6.77
CA CYS A 129 4.20 4.74 6.54
C CYS A 129 5.69 5.08 6.63
N LEU A 130 6.11 6.20 6.03
CA LEU A 130 7.50 6.65 6.08
C LEU A 130 7.93 7.09 7.48
N ALA A 131 7.06 7.76 8.24
CA ALA A 131 7.33 8.14 9.63
C ALA A 131 7.48 6.91 10.51
N TRP A 132 6.57 5.92 10.37
CA TRP A 132 6.64 4.65 11.07
C TRP A 132 7.94 3.89 10.75
N ALA A 133 8.33 3.86 9.47
CA ALA A 133 9.58 3.22 9.07
C ALA A 133 10.82 3.91 9.67
N ARG A 134 10.83 5.26 9.75
CA ARG A 134 11.91 6.01 10.42
C ARG A 134 11.98 5.71 11.91
N GLN A 135 10.83 5.67 12.61
CA GLN A 135 10.76 5.31 14.04
C GLN A 135 11.29 3.90 14.28
N GLY A 136 11.06 2.97 13.34
CA GLY A 136 11.63 1.61 13.36
C GLY A 136 13.10 1.53 12.95
N SER A 137 13.76 2.66 12.71
CA SER A 137 15.19 2.73 12.29
C SER A 137 15.49 1.99 10.98
N TYR A 138 14.51 1.88 10.08
CA TYR A 138 14.74 1.35 8.74
C TYR A 138 15.52 2.36 7.91
N ARG A 139 16.45 1.87 7.10
CA ARG A 139 17.31 2.70 6.24
C ARG A 139 16.64 3.08 4.92
N ALA A 140 15.69 2.27 4.48
CA ALA A 140 14.92 2.55 3.27
C ALA A 140 13.56 1.81 3.29
N VAL A 141 12.64 2.31 2.49
CA VAL A 141 11.37 1.66 2.15
C VAL A 141 11.39 1.29 0.68
N TRP A 142 10.88 0.09 0.36
CA TRP A 142 10.74 -0.37 -1.01
C TRP A 142 9.33 -0.86 -1.28
N LEU A 143 8.96 -0.95 -2.56
CA LEU A 143 7.66 -1.42 -3.00
C LEU A 143 7.72 -2.00 -4.41
N GLY A 144 6.73 -2.82 -4.77
CA GLY A 144 6.41 -3.21 -6.12
C GLY A 144 5.26 -2.38 -6.67
N VAL A 145 5.33 -2.01 -7.95
CA VAL A 145 4.24 -1.29 -8.62
C VAL A 145 4.12 -1.75 -10.07
N TRP A 146 2.91 -2.03 -10.48
CA TRP A 146 2.61 -2.41 -11.86
C TRP A 146 3.07 -1.36 -12.85
N GLU A 147 3.79 -1.77 -13.89
CA GLU A 147 4.41 -0.85 -14.86
C GLU A 147 3.41 0.03 -15.61
N ARG A 148 2.14 -0.43 -15.73
CA ARG A 148 1.07 0.32 -16.40
C ARG A 148 0.25 1.21 -15.45
N ASN A 149 0.51 1.18 -14.15
CA ASN A 149 -0.16 2.06 -13.18
C ASN A 149 0.54 3.42 -13.12
N GLU A 150 0.39 4.23 -14.19
CA GLU A 150 1.02 5.54 -14.33
C GLU A 150 0.68 6.50 -13.17
N ARG A 151 -0.53 6.37 -12.63
CA ARG A 151 -0.98 7.17 -11.49
C ARG A 151 -0.15 6.85 -10.24
N ALA A 152 0.00 5.57 -9.92
CA ALA A 152 0.80 5.12 -8.79
C ALA A 152 2.29 5.42 -8.99
N LEU A 153 2.82 5.20 -10.19
CA LEU A 153 4.20 5.53 -10.54
C LEU A 153 4.51 7.01 -10.31
N THR A 154 3.61 7.89 -10.76
CA THR A 154 3.74 9.34 -10.54
C THR A 154 3.66 9.70 -9.06
N PHE A 155 2.75 9.08 -8.32
CA PHE A 155 2.60 9.27 -6.88
C PHE A 155 3.87 8.87 -6.12
N TYR A 156 4.45 7.69 -6.41
CA TYR A 156 5.66 7.22 -5.75
C TYR A 156 6.89 8.07 -6.11
N ARG A 157 7.04 8.50 -7.38
CA ARG A 157 8.12 9.43 -7.76
C ARG A 157 8.02 10.75 -6.98
N LYS A 158 6.83 11.33 -6.85
CA LYS A 158 6.59 12.54 -6.04
C LYS A 158 6.86 12.33 -4.55
N ALA A 159 6.72 11.10 -4.05
CA ALA A 159 7.09 10.74 -2.69
C ALA A 159 8.60 10.45 -2.52
N GLY A 160 9.39 10.54 -3.59
CA GLY A 160 10.84 10.37 -3.59
C GLY A 160 11.30 8.92 -3.73
N PHE A 161 10.45 8.04 -4.31
CA PHE A 161 10.87 6.70 -4.69
C PHE A 161 11.50 6.69 -6.08
N GLU A 162 12.57 5.92 -6.24
CA GLU A 162 13.26 5.71 -7.50
C GLU A 162 13.15 4.25 -7.94
N ARG A 163 13.07 4.02 -9.26
CA ARG A 163 13.04 2.68 -9.82
C ARG A 163 14.44 2.05 -9.72
N VAL A 164 14.50 0.84 -9.16
CA VAL A 164 15.76 0.08 -8.96
C VAL A 164 15.76 -1.27 -9.67
N GLY A 165 14.65 -1.68 -10.27
CA GLY A 165 14.56 -2.94 -11.00
C GLY A 165 13.14 -3.28 -11.40
N PHE A 166 12.93 -4.54 -11.72
CA PHE A 166 11.60 -5.08 -12.03
C PHE A 166 11.52 -6.56 -11.67
N HIS A 167 10.29 -7.07 -11.56
CA HIS A 167 10.00 -8.49 -11.50
C HIS A 167 8.70 -8.79 -12.24
N TYR A 168 8.42 -10.07 -12.36
CA TYR A 168 7.12 -10.51 -12.86
C TYR A 168 6.26 -10.99 -11.71
N PHE A 169 5.02 -10.56 -11.74
CA PHE A 169 3.99 -10.89 -10.79
C PHE A 169 2.86 -11.63 -11.52
N MET A 170 2.29 -12.65 -10.88
CA MET A 170 1.10 -13.33 -11.39
C MET A 170 -0.13 -12.63 -10.85
N PHE A 171 -0.84 -11.93 -11.74
CA PHE A 171 -2.12 -11.30 -11.44
C PHE A 171 -3.23 -12.16 -12.01
N GLY A 172 -3.85 -12.98 -11.17
CA GLY A 172 -4.65 -14.12 -11.64
C GLY A 172 -3.81 -15.04 -12.54
N SER A 173 -4.33 -15.36 -13.69
CA SER A 173 -3.65 -16.18 -14.72
C SER A 173 -2.65 -15.41 -15.59
N GLU A 174 -2.59 -14.08 -15.51
CA GLU A 174 -1.68 -13.26 -16.30
C GLU A 174 -0.36 -12.95 -15.60
N ARG A 175 0.73 -13.03 -16.37
CA ARG A 175 2.05 -12.60 -15.94
C ARG A 175 2.24 -11.13 -16.27
N GLN A 176 2.25 -10.27 -15.25
CA GLN A 176 2.44 -8.82 -15.38
C GLN A 176 3.81 -8.41 -14.87
N ARG A 177 4.32 -7.27 -15.34
CA ARG A 177 5.60 -6.72 -14.89
C ARG A 177 5.39 -5.60 -13.89
N ASP A 178 6.03 -5.74 -12.73
CA ASP A 178 6.09 -4.71 -11.71
C ASP A 178 7.49 -4.12 -11.63
N TYR A 179 7.57 -2.81 -11.35
CA TYR A 179 8.82 -2.15 -11.03
C TYR A 179 9.07 -2.21 -9.52
N TRP A 180 10.31 -2.56 -9.17
CA TRP A 180 10.82 -2.31 -7.83
C TRP A 180 11.17 -0.84 -7.69
N MET A 181 10.61 -0.19 -6.68
CA MET A 181 10.94 1.19 -6.32
C MET A 181 11.48 1.23 -4.89
N LEU A 182 12.43 2.11 -4.66
CA LEU A 182 13.14 2.27 -3.40
C LEU A 182 13.17 3.75 -3.00
N LYS A 183 12.96 4.02 -1.71
CA LYS A 183 13.19 5.33 -1.10
C LYS A 183 14.13 5.19 0.08
N PRO A 184 15.34 5.77 0.05
CA PRO A 184 16.16 5.97 1.23
C PRO A 184 15.43 6.84 2.26
N LEU A 185 15.56 6.50 3.55
CA LEU A 185 14.91 7.25 4.64
C LEU A 185 15.84 8.22 5.34
N ASN A 186 17.11 7.86 5.37
CA ASN A 186 18.17 8.69 5.93
C ASN A 186 19.28 8.76 4.90
N GLU A 187 19.68 9.95 4.49
CA GLU A 187 21.04 10.17 4.02
C GLU A 187 21.92 10.12 5.28
N PRO A 188 23.03 9.38 5.29
CA PRO A 188 24.02 9.59 6.32
C PRO A 188 24.52 11.02 6.17
N GLU A 189 24.41 11.80 7.25
CA GLU A 189 25.18 13.02 7.40
C GLU A 189 26.68 12.71 7.31
#